data_0f6386c3a2a912806d37c4ff9223ac51
#
_entry.id   0f6386c3a2a912806d37c4ff9223ac51
#
_cell.length_a   1.000
_cell.length_b   1.000
_cell.length_c   1.000
_cell.angle_alpha   90.00
_cell.angle_beta   90.00
_cell.angle_gamma   90.00
#
_symmetry.space_group_name_H-M   'P 1'
#
loop_
_entity.id
_entity.type
_entity.pdbx_description
1 polymer ?
#
loop_
_entity_poly.entity_id
_entity_poly.type
_entity_poly.pdbx_seq_one_letter_code
_entity_poly.pdbx_strand_id
1 'polypeptide(L)'
;MPFLSSTADKDKGLIDLRTSNQFILQHIKGSCSLPWERLPESMHELPANHQAISLLGEKFQVESAKAFLISKGYRIKESFIIDGEYWQTISEQQTVESGCHSVALWQANPLLTEVIALLENEVTGRTAIDLACGAGRDSVYLAQRGWKVTAIDYKTDTLERCQQLAKRSQTSLTTLNRDLENTAQPLVNLNADLVLIMRYLHRPLFSTIDDLIKLGGAIVYSTFMVGSEKYGSPKNPNYLLKPGELAKQFSSYKILIDEARSLPDGRPVALFVAIKV
;
A
#
# COMPACT_ATOMS: atom_id res chain seq x y z
N MET A 1 8.96 31.80 -14.16
CA MET A 1 8.08 30.65 -13.94
C MET A 1 8.94 29.39 -14.04
N PRO A 2 8.83 28.43 -13.14
CA PRO A 2 9.61 27.21 -13.24
C PRO A 2 9.12 26.37 -14.41
N PHE A 3 10.01 25.98 -15.31
CA PHE A 3 9.72 25.08 -16.41
C PHE A 3 10.00 23.64 -15.98
N LEU A 4 9.12 22.71 -16.35
CA LEU A 4 9.38 21.27 -16.22
C LEU A 4 10.58 20.93 -17.10
N SER A 5 11.68 20.49 -16.53
CA SER A 5 12.85 20.13 -17.32
C SER A 5 12.67 18.77 -18.00
N SER A 6 12.98 18.69 -19.28
CA SER A 6 12.78 17.57 -20.20
C SER A 6 13.68 16.35 -19.94
N THR A 7 13.57 15.64 -18.81
CA THR A 7 14.24 14.35 -18.64
C THR A 7 13.33 13.36 -17.94
N ALA A 8 13.15 12.18 -18.51
CA ALA A 8 12.23 11.11 -18.11
C ALA A 8 12.33 10.61 -16.65
N ASP A 9 13.27 11.09 -15.87
CA ASP A 9 13.47 10.74 -14.45
C ASP A 9 12.95 11.81 -13.46
N LYS A 10 12.49 12.97 -13.98
CA LYS A 10 12.06 14.11 -13.15
C LYS A 10 10.57 14.14 -12.84
N ASP A 11 9.76 13.35 -13.53
CA ASP A 11 8.30 13.38 -13.44
C ASP A 11 7.71 12.34 -12.48
N LYS A 12 8.57 11.57 -11.80
CA LYS A 12 8.11 10.65 -10.74
C LYS A 12 7.59 11.46 -9.56
N GLY A 13 6.25 11.43 -9.38
CA GLY A 13 5.58 12.08 -8.26
C GLY A 13 4.77 13.33 -8.65
N LEU A 14 4.48 13.55 -9.94
CA LEU A 14 3.56 14.59 -10.36
C LEU A 14 2.11 14.16 -10.13
N ILE A 15 1.39 14.94 -9.33
CA ILE A 15 -0.03 14.74 -9.03
C ILE A 15 -0.85 15.77 -9.81
N ASP A 16 -1.73 15.29 -10.67
CA ASP A 16 -2.74 16.11 -11.33
C ASP A 16 -4.00 16.18 -10.45
N LEU A 17 -4.24 17.36 -9.90
CA LEU A 17 -5.33 17.65 -8.96
C LEU A 17 -6.64 18.00 -9.64
N ARG A 18 -6.66 18.09 -10.97
CA ARG A 18 -7.85 18.40 -11.74
C ARG A 18 -8.86 17.25 -11.67
N THR A 19 -10.08 17.51 -12.12
CA THR A 19 -11.11 16.49 -12.19
C THR A 19 -10.69 15.33 -13.12
N SER A 20 -11.21 14.13 -12.84
CA SER A 20 -10.93 12.95 -13.68
C SER A 20 -11.31 13.17 -15.14
N ASN A 21 -12.36 13.94 -15.43
CA ASN A 21 -12.75 14.26 -16.80
C ASN A 21 -11.71 15.15 -17.51
N GLN A 22 -11.18 16.16 -16.84
CA GLN A 22 -10.11 17.01 -17.37
C GLN A 22 -8.83 16.20 -17.60
N PHE A 23 -8.50 15.28 -16.68
CA PHE A 23 -7.36 14.37 -16.84
C PHE A 23 -7.52 13.48 -18.07
N ILE A 24 -8.69 12.84 -18.25
CA ILE A 24 -8.97 11.95 -19.39
C ILE A 24 -8.88 12.69 -20.72
N LEU A 25 -9.34 13.93 -20.76
CA LEU A 25 -9.25 14.75 -21.97
C LEU A 25 -7.80 15.02 -22.36
N GLN A 26 -6.98 15.42 -21.41
CA GLN A 26 -5.57 15.71 -21.64
C GLN A 26 -4.79 15.80 -20.31
N HIS A 27 -3.66 15.12 -20.23
CA HIS A 27 -2.76 15.17 -19.05
C HIS A 27 -1.29 15.02 -19.45
N ILE A 28 -0.40 15.36 -18.53
CA ILE A 28 1.03 15.12 -18.72
C ILE A 28 1.30 13.64 -18.58
N LYS A 29 1.98 13.05 -19.54
CA LYS A 29 2.39 11.64 -19.52
C LYS A 29 3.18 11.32 -18.25
N GLY A 30 2.77 10.27 -17.55
CA GLY A 30 3.41 9.86 -16.30
C GLY A 30 2.90 10.58 -15.05
N SER A 31 1.88 11.44 -15.16
CA SER A 31 1.23 12.04 -14.01
C SER A 31 0.22 11.08 -13.34
N CYS A 32 0.01 11.31 -12.05
CA CYS A 32 -0.99 10.61 -11.24
C CYS A 32 -2.28 11.43 -11.17
N SER A 33 -3.41 10.88 -11.62
CA SER A 33 -4.73 11.49 -11.43
C SER A 33 -5.21 11.34 -10.00
N LEU A 34 -5.14 12.41 -9.23
CA LEU A 34 -5.66 12.44 -7.86
C LEU A 34 -6.37 13.78 -7.61
N PRO A 35 -7.64 13.90 -8.05
CA PRO A 35 -8.43 15.11 -7.87
C PRO A 35 -8.40 15.64 -6.44
N TRP A 36 -8.32 16.97 -6.30
CA TRP A 36 -8.26 17.62 -4.99
C TRP A 36 -9.35 17.15 -4.03
N GLU A 37 -10.57 16.99 -4.53
CA GLU A 37 -11.74 16.58 -3.73
C GLU A 37 -11.55 15.18 -3.11
N ARG A 38 -10.73 14.33 -3.74
CA ARG A 38 -10.43 12.98 -3.27
C ARG A 38 -9.16 12.91 -2.42
N LEU A 39 -8.25 13.85 -2.59
CA LEU A 39 -6.91 13.78 -1.97
C LEU A 39 -6.94 13.53 -0.45
N PRO A 40 -7.80 14.19 0.36
CA PRO A 40 -7.84 13.95 1.81
C PRO A 40 -8.16 12.51 2.22
N GLU A 41 -8.97 11.81 1.43
CA GLU A 41 -9.38 10.42 1.69
C GLU A 41 -8.45 9.40 1.01
N SER A 42 -7.58 9.86 0.13
CA SER A 42 -6.71 9.03 -0.70
C SER A 42 -5.23 9.08 -0.28
N MET A 43 -4.93 9.41 0.97
CA MET A 43 -3.56 9.47 1.48
C MET A 43 -2.79 8.16 1.32
N HIS A 44 -3.48 7.01 1.27
CA HIS A 44 -2.91 5.70 1.02
C HIS A 44 -2.43 5.51 -0.44
N GLU A 45 -2.84 6.38 -1.36
CA GLU A 45 -2.39 6.37 -2.77
C GLU A 45 -1.13 7.21 -2.98
N LEU A 46 -0.69 7.95 -1.98
CA LEU A 46 0.52 8.76 -2.04
C LEU A 46 1.79 7.92 -1.76
N PRO A 47 2.95 8.36 -2.25
CA PRO A 47 4.21 7.75 -1.89
C PRO A 47 4.53 8.00 -0.40
N ALA A 48 5.61 7.41 0.10
CA ALA A 48 6.08 7.70 1.45
C ALA A 48 6.42 9.21 1.59
N ASN A 49 6.09 9.81 2.73
CA ASN A 49 6.19 11.27 2.93
C ASN A 49 7.61 11.85 2.82
N HIS A 50 8.66 11.02 2.91
CA HIS A 50 10.03 11.45 2.64
C HIS A 50 10.33 11.66 1.15
N GLN A 51 9.51 11.14 0.25
CA GLN A 51 9.60 11.38 -1.19
C GLN A 51 8.95 12.72 -1.52
N ALA A 52 9.66 13.54 -2.29
CA ALA A 52 9.12 14.82 -2.73
C ALA A 52 8.13 14.59 -3.88
N ILE A 53 7.02 15.34 -3.87
CA ILE A 53 5.96 15.30 -4.87
C ILE A 53 5.78 16.66 -5.50
N SER A 54 5.30 16.70 -6.74
CA SER A 54 4.92 17.91 -7.46
C SER A 54 3.42 17.95 -7.68
N LEU A 55 2.84 19.15 -7.74
CA LEU A 55 1.41 19.35 -7.86
C LEU A 55 1.10 20.12 -9.15
N LEU A 56 0.02 19.76 -9.81
CA LEU A 56 -0.49 20.41 -11.00
C LEU A 56 -2.00 20.54 -10.91
N GLY A 57 -2.54 21.69 -11.23
CA GLY A 57 -3.98 21.95 -11.17
C GLY A 57 -4.32 23.44 -11.21
N GLU A 58 -5.58 23.77 -11.01
CA GLU A 58 -6.04 25.14 -10.86
C GLU A 58 -5.50 25.76 -9.56
N LYS A 59 -5.39 27.08 -9.51
CA LYS A 59 -4.79 27.82 -8.38
C LYS A 59 -5.33 27.36 -7.03
N PHE A 60 -6.65 27.31 -6.86
CA PHE A 60 -7.29 26.89 -5.62
C PHE A 60 -6.92 25.45 -5.23
N GLN A 61 -6.94 24.53 -6.18
CA GLN A 61 -6.61 23.10 -5.96
C GLN A 61 -5.17 22.96 -5.49
N VAL A 62 -4.24 23.61 -6.17
CA VAL A 62 -2.80 23.55 -5.86
C VAL A 62 -2.49 24.16 -4.49
N GLU A 63 -3.02 25.34 -4.18
CA GLU A 63 -2.80 26.01 -2.89
C GLU A 63 -3.37 25.21 -1.73
N SER A 64 -4.60 24.69 -1.89
CA SER A 64 -5.26 23.87 -0.86
C SER A 64 -4.55 22.52 -0.65
N ALA A 65 -4.21 21.84 -1.73
CA ALA A 65 -3.47 20.56 -1.66
C ALA A 65 -2.08 20.74 -1.04
N LYS A 66 -1.37 21.81 -1.40
CA LYS A 66 -0.06 22.14 -0.83
C LYS A 66 -0.14 22.34 0.67
N ALA A 67 -1.08 23.19 1.14
CA ALA A 67 -1.26 23.42 2.58
C ALA A 67 -1.61 22.13 3.33
N PHE A 68 -2.54 21.33 2.79
CA PHE A 68 -2.94 20.07 3.36
C PHE A 68 -1.77 19.07 3.43
N LEU A 69 -1.05 18.86 2.35
CA LEU A 69 0.04 17.88 2.28
C LEU A 69 1.22 18.26 3.17
N ILE A 70 1.58 19.55 3.24
CA ILE A 70 2.61 20.06 4.17
C ILE A 70 2.18 19.78 5.62
N SER A 71 0.91 19.97 5.97
CA SER A 71 0.40 19.64 7.32
C SER A 71 0.51 18.15 7.66
N LYS A 72 0.60 17.28 6.66
CA LYS A 72 0.80 15.83 6.78
C LYS A 72 2.28 15.41 6.67
N GLY A 73 3.21 16.36 6.60
CA GLY A 73 4.65 16.10 6.55
C GLY A 73 5.20 15.79 5.17
N TYR A 74 4.45 16.04 4.09
CA TYR A 74 4.95 15.89 2.72
C TYR A 74 5.80 17.09 2.30
N ARG A 75 6.79 16.82 1.46
CA ARG A 75 7.61 17.85 0.81
C ARG A 75 7.10 18.09 -0.61
N ILE A 76 6.73 19.33 -0.91
CA ILE A 76 6.32 19.73 -2.25
C ILE A 76 7.56 20.25 -2.98
N LYS A 77 7.92 19.60 -4.10
CA LYS A 77 9.06 19.96 -4.94
C LYS A 77 8.73 21.16 -5.82
N GLU A 78 7.63 21.03 -6.57
CA GLU A 78 7.18 22.04 -7.52
C GLU A 78 5.65 22.14 -7.51
N SER A 79 5.12 23.28 -7.92
CA SER A 79 3.69 23.53 -8.01
C SER A 79 3.39 24.26 -9.31
N PHE A 80 2.55 23.65 -10.14
CA PHE A 80 2.19 24.17 -11.46
C PHE A 80 0.72 24.56 -11.45
N ILE A 81 0.48 25.87 -11.58
CA ILE A 81 -0.89 26.40 -11.67
C ILE A 81 -1.23 26.49 -13.15
N ILE A 82 -2.27 25.76 -13.55
CA ILE A 82 -2.74 25.71 -14.92
C ILE A 82 -3.80 26.80 -15.13
N ASP A 83 -3.54 27.68 -16.08
CA ASP A 83 -4.52 28.50 -16.78
C ASP A 83 -4.51 28.13 -18.29
N GLY A 84 -5.35 28.78 -19.07
CA GLY A 84 -5.49 28.47 -20.50
C GLY A 84 -4.20 28.63 -21.30
N GLU A 85 -3.40 29.67 -21.02
CA GLU A 85 -2.14 29.95 -21.71
C GLU A 85 -1.04 28.98 -21.26
N TYR A 86 -0.99 28.66 -19.99
CA TYR A 86 0.02 27.75 -19.43
C TYR A 86 -0.14 26.33 -19.97
N TRP A 87 -1.41 25.87 -20.19
CA TRP A 87 -1.66 24.56 -20.76
C TRP A 87 -1.15 24.43 -22.19
N GLN A 88 -1.30 25.46 -23.01
CA GLN A 88 -0.73 25.49 -24.37
C GLN A 88 0.80 25.39 -24.32
N THR A 89 1.44 26.17 -23.47
CA THR A 89 2.90 26.15 -23.30
C THR A 89 3.43 24.80 -22.84
N ILE A 90 2.74 24.14 -21.89
CA ILE A 90 3.09 22.79 -21.43
C ILE A 90 2.94 21.77 -22.56
N SER A 91 1.85 21.81 -23.33
CA SER A 91 1.62 20.85 -24.41
C SER A 91 2.67 20.93 -25.52
N GLU A 92 3.35 22.07 -25.68
CA GLU A 92 4.47 22.24 -26.61
C GLU A 92 5.79 21.70 -26.07
N GLN A 93 5.97 21.66 -24.74
CA GLN A 93 7.23 21.33 -24.07
C GLN A 93 7.25 19.94 -23.43
N GLN A 94 6.11 19.33 -23.18
CA GLN A 94 5.93 18.05 -22.50
C GLN A 94 5.15 17.09 -23.35
N THR A 95 5.41 15.80 -23.18
CA THR A 95 4.56 14.78 -23.78
C THR A 95 3.20 14.77 -23.07
N VAL A 96 2.19 15.15 -23.81
CA VAL A 96 0.80 15.16 -23.36
C VAL A 96 0.08 13.97 -23.97
N GLU A 97 -0.77 13.33 -23.20
CA GLU A 97 -1.57 12.20 -23.66
C GLU A 97 -3.03 12.36 -23.21
N SER A 98 -3.91 11.62 -23.86
CA SER A 98 -5.34 11.52 -23.52
C SER A 98 -5.65 10.11 -23.03
N GLY A 99 -6.71 9.97 -22.25
CA GLY A 99 -7.14 8.67 -21.72
C GLY A 99 -7.04 8.58 -20.21
N CYS A 100 -7.32 7.39 -19.68
CA CYS A 100 -7.40 7.16 -18.24
C CYS A 100 -6.10 6.60 -17.63
N HIS A 101 -5.00 6.58 -18.37
CA HIS A 101 -3.74 6.03 -17.87
C HIS A 101 -3.13 6.97 -16.82
N SER A 102 -3.19 6.57 -15.57
CA SER A 102 -2.66 7.30 -14.42
C SER A 102 -1.59 6.47 -13.74
N VAL A 103 -0.43 7.07 -13.47
CA VAL A 103 0.65 6.39 -12.75
C VAL A 103 0.28 6.25 -11.27
N ALA A 104 0.49 5.06 -10.71
CA ALA A 104 0.33 4.83 -9.28
C ALA A 104 1.56 5.37 -8.52
N LEU A 105 1.34 6.20 -7.50
CA LEU A 105 2.39 6.70 -6.62
C LEU A 105 2.54 5.86 -5.35
N TRP A 106 1.52 5.09 -5.00
CA TRP A 106 1.58 4.16 -3.87
C TRP A 106 2.47 2.96 -4.19
N GLN A 107 2.98 2.37 -3.14
CA GLN A 107 3.76 1.14 -3.21
C GLN A 107 3.26 0.15 -2.18
N ALA A 108 3.33 -1.14 -2.50
CA ALA A 108 3.18 -2.20 -1.54
C ALA A 108 4.29 -2.14 -0.47
N ASN A 109 4.11 -2.87 0.62
CA ASN A 109 5.12 -2.97 1.65
C ASN A 109 6.44 -3.49 1.03
N PRO A 110 7.58 -2.79 1.22
CA PRO A 110 8.87 -3.22 0.67
C PRO A 110 9.26 -4.64 1.05
N LEU A 111 8.91 -5.10 2.26
CA LEU A 111 9.19 -6.46 2.71
C LEU A 111 8.40 -7.51 1.91
N LEU A 112 7.15 -7.19 1.52
CA LEU A 112 6.38 -8.06 0.63
C LEU A 112 7.00 -8.10 -0.77
N THR A 113 7.37 -6.96 -1.32
CA THR A 113 7.98 -6.88 -2.66
C THR A 113 9.32 -7.60 -2.74
N GLU A 114 10.07 -7.66 -1.64
CA GLU A 114 11.33 -8.39 -1.53
C GLU A 114 11.13 -9.91 -1.63
N VAL A 115 10.07 -10.45 -0.99
CA VAL A 115 9.89 -11.90 -0.85
C VAL A 115 8.93 -12.52 -1.86
N ILE A 116 8.14 -11.73 -2.58
CA ILE A 116 7.05 -12.26 -3.42
C ILE A 116 7.54 -13.22 -4.52
N ALA A 117 8.68 -12.95 -5.14
CA ALA A 117 9.23 -13.81 -6.17
C ALA A 117 9.66 -15.19 -5.60
N LEU A 118 10.21 -15.21 -4.38
CA LEU A 118 10.49 -16.44 -3.66
C LEU A 118 9.21 -17.24 -3.41
N LEU A 119 8.16 -16.58 -2.91
CA LEU A 119 6.88 -17.22 -2.64
C LEU A 119 6.22 -17.78 -3.89
N GLU A 120 6.31 -17.07 -5.01
CA GLU A 120 5.75 -17.50 -6.29
C GLU A 120 6.47 -18.76 -6.87
N ASN A 121 7.68 -19.02 -6.43
CA ASN A 121 8.41 -20.23 -6.77
C ASN A 121 8.15 -21.40 -5.79
N GLU A 122 7.98 -21.11 -4.51
CA GLU A 122 7.78 -22.13 -3.47
C GLU A 122 6.33 -22.62 -3.38
N VAL A 123 5.34 -21.76 -3.71
CA VAL A 123 3.92 -22.03 -3.54
C VAL A 123 3.25 -22.27 -4.90
N THR A 124 2.56 -23.40 -5.06
CA THR A 124 1.94 -23.79 -6.34
C THR A 124 0.63 -23.07 -6.63
N GLY A 125 -0.15 -22.74 -5.60
CA GLY A 125 -1.43 -22.05 -5.73
C GLY A 125 -1.27 -20.52 -5.78
N ARG A 126 -2.39 -19.82 -6.06
CA ARG A 126 -2.43 -18.33 -6.18
C ARG A 126 -3.62 -17.72 -5.46
N THR A 127 -4.07 -18.34 -4.34
CA THR A 127 -5.06 -17.72 -3.45
C THR A 127 -4.35 -17.06 -2.28
N ALA A 128 -4.76 -15.85 -1.89
CA ALA A 128 -4.17 -15.12 -0.79
C ALA A 128 -5.24 -14.56 0.15
N ILE A 129 -4.93 -14.53 1.43
CA ILE A 129 -5.70 -13.82 2.46
C ILE A 129 -4.79 -12.74 3.05
N ASP A 130 -5.26 -11.49 3.04
CA ASP A 130 -4.56 -10.35 3.66
C ASP A 130 -5.35 -9.95 4.92
N LEU A 131 -4.77 -10.25 6.09
CA LEU A 131 -5.37 -10.00 7.40
C LEU A 131 -5.00 -8.60 7.90
N ALA A 132 -6.00 -7.82 8.29
CA ALA A 132 -5.88 -6.40 8.63
C ALA A 132 -5.31 -5.58 7.45
N CYS A 133 -5.89 -5.77 6.27
CA CYS A 133 -5.38 -5.26 4.99
C CYS A 133 -5.33 -3.72 4.89
N GLY A 134 -6.02 -3.00 5.79
CA GLY A 134 -6.14 -1.55 5.69
C GLY A 134 -6.74 -1.14 4.35
N ALA A 135 -6.23 -0.07 3.73
CA ALA A 135 -6.67 0.40 2.42
C ALA A 135 -6.17 -0.45 1.23
N GLY A 136 -5.59 -1.63 1.48
CA GLY A 136 -5.40 -2.69 0.51
C GLY A 136 -4.22 -2.54 -0.45
N ARG A 137 -3.17 -1.76 -0.14
CA ARG A 137 -2.01 -1.64 -1.03
C ARG A 137 -1.35 -2.99 -1.31
N ASP A 138 -1.14 -3.80 -0.28
CA ASP A 138 -0.53 -5.12 -0.39
C ASP A 138 -1.47 -6.11 -1.09
N SER A 139 -2.77 -6.06 -0.76
CA SER A 139 -3.81 -6.84 -1.44
C SER A 139 -3.89 -6.55 -2.93
N VAL A 140 -3.88 -5.26 -3.32
CA VAL A 140 -3.95 -4.82 -4.73
C VAL A 140 -2.67 -5.22 -5.47
N TYR A 141 -1.51 -5.08 -4.84
CA TYR A 141 -0.24 -5.53 -5.40
C TYR A 141 -0.24 -7.03 -5.70
N LEU A 142 -0.71 -7.87 -4.77
CA LEU A 142 -0.84 -9.30 -4.99
C LEU A 142 -1.82 -9.60 -6.14
N ALA A 143 -2.97 -8.92 -6.18
CA ALA A 143 -3.96 -9.10 -7.23
C ALA A 143 -3.42 -8.72 -8.62
N GLN A 144 -2.62 -7.65 -8.75
CA GLN A 144 -1.91 -7.29 -9.98
C GLN A 144 -0.92 -8.36 -10.44
N ARG A 145 -0.39 -9.17 -9.52
CA ARG A 145 0.48 -10.32 -9.81
C ARG A 145 -0.27 -11.63 -10.07
N GLY A 146 -1.59 -11.56 -10.19
CA GLY A 146 -2.43 -12.73 -10.51
C GLY A 146 -2.86 -13.55 -9.31
N TRP A 147 -2.67 -13.07 -8.08
CA TRP A 147 -3.22 -13.72 -6.90
C TRP A 147 -4.73 -13.42 -6.75
N LYS A 148 -5.51 -14.46 -6.41
CA LYS A 148 -6.91 -14.30 -6.01
C LYS A 148 -6.95 -13.92 -4.54
N VAL A 149 -7.18 -12.64 -4.25
CA VAL A 149 -7.01 -12.07 -2.90
C VAL A 149 -8.36 -11.92 -2.19
N THR A 150 -8.39 -12.32 -0.91
CA THR A 150 -9.42 -11.95 0.05
C THR A 150 -8.80 -10.99 1.07
N ALA A 151 -9.17 -9.73 1.00
CA ALA A 151 -8.71 -8.66 1.89
C ALA A 151 -9.66 -8.49 3.07
N ILE A 152 -9.15 -8.60 4.29
CA ILE A 152 -9.95 -8.61 5.53
C ILE A 152 -9.57 -7.44 6.42
N ASP A 153 -10.56 -6.64 6.81
CA ASP A 153 -10.41 -5.57 7.80
C ASP A 153 -11.75 -5.35 8.52
N TYR A 154 -11.72 -4.74 9.72
CA TYR A 154 -12.93 -4.46 10.47
C TYR A 154 -13.59 -3.13 10.09
N LYS A 155 -12.85 -2.21 9.43
CA LYS A 155 -13.33 -0.89 9.06
C LYS A 155 -13.93 -0.90 7.66
N THR A 156 -15.23 -0.66 7.56
CA THR A 156 -15.95 -0.61 6.28
C THR A 156 -15.38 0.46 5.35
N ASP A 157 -15.14 1.68 5.85
CA ASP A 157 -14.59 2.78 5.06
C ASP A 157 -13.19 2.46 4.50
N THR A 158 -12.41 1.70 5.24
CA THR A 158 -11.08 1.25 4.81
C THR A 158 -11.18 0.19 3.71
N LEU A 159 -12.14 -0.74 3.81
CA LEU A 159 -12.41 -1.72 2.76
C LEU A 159 -12.98 -1.08 1.49
N GLU A 160 -13.79 -0.04 1.61
CA GLU A 160 -14.26 0.73 0.46
C GLU A 160 -13.09 1.39 -0.29
N ARG A 161 -12.11 1.96 0.44
CA ARG A 161 -10.87 2.48 -0.14
C ARG A 161 -10.06 1.38 -0.84
N CYS A 162 -9.98 0.19 -0.24
CA CYS A 162 -9.33 -0.97 -0.84
C CYS A 162 -9.97 -1.36 -2.18
N GLN A 163 -11.30 -1.46 -2.24
CA GLN A 163 -12.03 -1.74 -3.47
C GLN A 163 -11.84 -0.65 -4.54
N GLN A 164 -11.87 0.62 -4.13
CA GLN A 164 -11.61 1.74 -5.03
C GLN A 164 -10.18 1.71 -5.57
N LEU A 165 -9.19 1.41 -4.73
CA LEU A 165 -7.80 1.27 -5.14
C LEU A 165 -7.65 0.13 -6.17
N ALA A 166 -8.27 -1.03 -5.93
CA ALA A 166 -8.28 -2.16 -6.85
C ALA A 166 -8.90 -1.77 -8.20
N LYS A 167 -10.06 -1.10 -8.19
CA LYS A 167 -10.72 -0.63 -9.42
C LYS A 167 -9.83 0.31 -10.23
N ARG A 168 -9.18 1.31 -9.58
CA ARG A 168 -8.25 2.23 -10.26
C ARG A 168 -7.00 1.54 -10.77
N SER A 169 -6.57 0.50 -10.09
CA SER A 169 -5.43 -0.34 -10.49
C SER A 169 -5.80 -1.42 -11.51
N GLN A 170 -7.01 -1.37 -12.08
CA GLN A 170 -7.54 -2.28 -13.09
C GLN A 170 -7.45 -3.76 -12.66
N THR A 171 -7.66 -4.02 -11.38
CA THR A 171 -7.68 -5.36 -10.82
C THR A 171 -8.91 -5.58 -9.95
N SER A 172 -9.12 -6.81 -9.47
CA SER A 172 -10.23 -7.15 -8.60
C SER A 172 -9.77 -8.01 -7.43
N LEU A 173 -10.45 -7.87 -6.30
CA LEU A 173 -10.25 -8.66 -5.10
C LEU A 173 -11.58 -8.78 -4.33
N THR A 174 -11.65 -9.72 -3.42
CA THR A 174 -12.79 -9.85 -2.51
C THR A 174 -12.45 -9.12 -1.20
N THR A 175 -13.38 -8.32 -0.70
CA THR A 175 -13.25 -7.73 0.64
C THR A 175 -14.19 -8.44 1.62
N LEU A 176 -13.74 -8.63 2.84
CA LEU A 176 -14.51 -9.23 3.91
C LEU A 176 -14.41 -8.36 5.17
N ASN A 177 -15.53 -7.78 5.59
CA ASN A 177 -15.59 -7.03 6.84
C ASN A 177 -15.64 -8.01 8.01
N ARG A 178 -14.55 -8.08 8.78
CA ARG A 178 -14.45 -8.91 10.00
C ARG A 178 -13.54 -8.21 11.01
N ASP A 179 -13.98 -8.24 12.26
CA ASP A 179 -13.14 -7.90 13.39
C ASP A 179 -12.33 -9.14 13.80
N LEU A 180 -11.03 -9.09 13.55
CA LEU A 180 -10.10 -10.19 13.83
C LEU A 180 -9.87 -10.42 15.34
N GLU A 181 -10.26 -9.49 16.18
CA GLU A 181 -10.18 -9.57 17.65
C GLU A 181 -11.49 -10.10 18.26
N ASN A 182 -12.56 -10.21 17.47
CA ASN A 182 -13.86 -10.69 17.90
C ASN A 182 -14.04 -12.18 17.58
N THR A 183 -13.95 -13.03 18.59
CA THR A 183 -14.12 -14.49 18.46
C THR A 183 -15.52 -14.92 18.00
N ALA A 184 -16.53 -14.06 18.10
CA ALA A 184 -17.87 -14.32 17.57
C ALA A 184 -17.96 -14.17 16.04
N GLN A 185 -16.91 -13.73 15.38
CA GLN A 185 -16.82 -13.61 13.93
C GLN A 185 -15.69 -14.50 13.35
N PRO A 186 -15.78 -15.82 13.46
CA PRO A 186 -14.69 -16.70 13.06
C PRO A 186 -14.46 -16.64 11.54
N LEU A 187 -13.21 -16.88 11.13
CA LEU A 187 -12.79 -16.97 9.72
C LEU A 187 -12.99 -18.40 9.19
N VAL A 188 -14.23 -18.93 9.32
CA VAL A 188 -14.55 -20.30 8.90
C VAL A 188 -14.61 -20.43 7.38
N ASN A 189 -14.26 -21.61 6.87
CA ASN A 189 -14.27 -21.95 5.43
C ASN A 189 -13.35 -21.06 4.56
N LEU A 190 -12.39 -20.40 5.17
CA LEU A 190 -11.36 -19.68 4.46
C LEU A 190 -10.04 -20.45 4.53
N ASN A 191 -9.41 -20.64 3.39
CA ASN A 191 -8.03 -21.12 3.32
C ASN A 191 -7.35 -20.56 2.07
N ALA A 192 -6.04 -20.39 2.14
CA ALA A 192 -5.28 -19.78 1.07
C ALA A 192 -3.88 -20.42 0.93
N ASP A 193 -3.31 -20.20 -0.22
CA ASP A 193 -1.94 -20.58 -0.51
C ASP A 193 -0.93 -19.57 0.07
N LEU A 194 -1.39 -18.36 0.40
CA LEU A 194 -0.64 -17.32 1.07
C LEU A 194 -1.50 -16.60 2.12
N VAL A 195 -1.04 -16.51 3.35
CA VAL A 195 -1.60 -15.62 4.37
C VAL A 195 -0.61 -14.51 4.65
N LEU A 196 -1.07 -13.27 4.47
CA LEU A 196 -0.30 -12.05 4.64
C LEU A 196 -0.77 -11.28 5.87
N ILE A 197 0.16 -10.87 6.72
CA ILE A 197 -0.10 -10.00 7.87
C ILE A 197 0.95 -8.90 7.92
N MET A 198 0.54 -7.64 7.70
CA MET A 198 1.43 -6.50 7.71
C MET A 198 1.06 -5.46 8.75
N ARG A 199 1.98 -5.20 9.69
CA ARG A 199 1.83 -4.20 10.76
C ARG A 199 0.64 -4.43 11.69
N TYR A 200 0.28 -5.68 11.89
CA TYR A 200 -0.77 -6.10 12.80
C TYR A 200 -0.25 -7.21 13.72
N LEU A 201 -0.66 -7.21 14.98
CA LEU A 201 -0.32 -8.25 15.95
C LEU A 201 -1.49 -8.45 16.92
N HIS A 202 -2.10 -9.62 16.82
CA HIS A 202 -3.07 -10.13 17.78
C HIS A 202 -2.77 -11.60 18.05
N ARG A 203 -2.14 -11.90 19.18
CA ARG A 203 -1.64 -13.25 19.51
C ARG A 203 -2.71 -14.34 19.54
N PRO A 204 -3.93 -14.08 20.05
CA PRO A 204 -5.00 -15.07 19.98
C PRO A 204 -5.34 -15.56 18.57
N LEU A 205 -4.97 -14.80 17.53
CA LEU A 205 -5.22 -15.17 16.15
C LEU A 205 -4.22 -16.21 15.59
N PHE A 206 -3.12 -16.50 16.27
CA PHE A 206 -2.07 -17.38 15.74
C PHE A 206 -2.57 -18.77 15.37
N SER A 207 -3.45 -19.40 16.20
CA SER A 207 -4.06 -20.69 15.89
C SER A 207 -4.96 -20.61 14.66
N THR A 208 -5.77 -19.54 14.54
CA THR A 208 -6.63 -19.31 13.39
C THR A 208 -5.82 -19.11 12.11
N ILE A 209 -4.67 -18.40 12.19
CA ILE A 209 -3.78 -18.22 11.04
C ILE A 209 -3.28 -19.58 10.52
N ASP A 210 -2.95 -20.51 11.42
CA ASP A 210 -2.54 -21.86 11.02
C ASP A 210 -3.63 -22.56 10.21
N ASP A 211 -4.89 -22.48 10.63
CA ASP A 211 -6.03 -23.08 9.94
C ASP A 211 -6.30 -22.44 8.56
N LEU A 212 -5.94 -21.16 8.39
CA LEU A 212 -6.12 -20.46 7.12
C LEU A 212 -5.09 -20.84 6.06
N ILE A 213 -3.97 -21.44 6.44
CA ILE A 213 -2.88 -21.78 5.52
C ILE A 213 -3.03 -23.23 5.06
N LYS A 214 -3.14 -23.42 3.74
CA LYS A 214 -3.13 -24.77 3.13
C LYS A 214 -1.80 -25.46 3.36
N LEU A 215 -1.78 -26.79 3.33
CA LEU A 215 -0.54 -27.55 3.25
C LEU A 215 0.24 -27.14 2.00
N GLY A 216 1.53 -26.87 2.10
CA GLY A 216 2.35 -26.26 1.05
C GLY A 216 2.13 -24.76 0.84
N GLY A 217 1.24 -24.16 1.59
CA GLY A 217 1.01 -22.70 1.56
C GLY A 217 1.98 -21.95 2.46
N ALA A 218 2.06 -20.63 2.27
CA ALA A 218 2.99 -19.74 2.94
C ALA A 218 2.33 -18.76 3.91
N ILE A 219 3.10 -18.32 4.89
CA ILE A 219 2.82 -17.14 5.70
C ILE A 219 3.89 -16.09 5.43
N VAL A 220 3.47 -14.82 5.28
CA VAL A 220 4.33 -13.65 5.38
C VAL A 220 3.82 -12.78 6.52
N TYR A 221 4.65 -12.62 7.54
CA TYR A 221 4.29 -11.86 8.72
C TYR A 221 5.33 -10.77 8.96
N SER A 222 4.89 -9.52 8.98
CA SER A 222 5.74 -8.40 9.35
C SER A 222 5.00 -7.46 10.29
N THR A 223 5.59 -7.23 11.46
CA THR A 223 5.03 -6.31 12.46
C THR A 223 6.13 -5.68 13.29
N PHE A 224 5.75 -4.67 14.08
CA PHE A 224 6.70 -3.97 14.97
C PHE A 224 7.22 -4.90 16.08
N MET A 225 8.51 -4.81 16.35
CA MET A 225 9.18 -5.56 17.41
C MET A 225 9.38 -4.71 18.66
N VAL A 226 9.65 -5.37 19.78
CA VAL A 226 10.14 -4.74 21.01
C VAL A 226 11.36 -3.87 20.68
N GLY A 227 11.35 -2.64 21.15
CA GLY A 227 12.33 -1.61 20.81
C GLY A 227 11.75 -0.51 19.90
N SER A 228 10.65 -0.77 19.17
CA SER A 228 9.97 0.22 18.33
C SER A 228 9.41 1.39 19.16
N GLU A 229 9.00 1.14 20.41
CA GLU A 229 8.45 2.14 21.32
C GLU A 229 9.41 3.30 21.62
N LYS A 230 10.71 3.09 21.41
CA LYS A 230 11.75 4.13 21.57
C LYS A 230 11.71 5.19 20.48
N TYR A 231 11.16 4.84 19.31
CA TYR A 231 11.14 5.69 18.11
C TYR A 231 9.74 6.26 17.82
N GLY A 232 8.68 5.65 18.39
CA GLY A 232 7.32 6.09 18.12
C GLY A 232 6.25 5.05 18.50
N SER A 233 5.15 5.08 17.77
CA SER A 233 4.07 4.08 17.94
C SER A 233 4.38 2.81 17.11
N PRO A 234 3.93 1.63 17.58
CA PRO A 234 3.15 1.39 18.79
C PRO A 234 3.99 1.42 20.06
N LYS A 235 3.39 1.89 21.17
CA LYS A 235 4.03 1.90 22.49
C LYS A 235 3.53 0.78 23.41
N ASN A 236 2.34 0.25 23.14
CA ASN A 236 1.77 -0.84 23.91
C ASN A 236 2.53 -2.15 23.65
N PRO A 237 3.09 -2.82 24.67
CA PRO A 237 3.83 -4.08 24.52
C PRO A 237 3.05 -5.20 23.84
N ASN A 238 1.71 -5.18 23.94
CA ASN A 238 0.84 -6.17 23.30
C ASN A 238 0.91 -6.12 21.77
N TYR A 239 1.29 -4.97 21.20
CA TYR A 239 1.47 -4.78 19.76
C TYR A 239 2.94 -4.87 19.31
N LEU A 240 3.82 -5.32 20.20
CA LEU A 240 5.24 -5.49 19.92
C LEU A 240 5.61 -6.97 19.96
N LEU A 241 6.13 -7.47 18.85
CA LEU A 241 6.58 -8.85 18.72
C LEU A 241 7.92 -9.04 19.44
N LYS A 242 8.07 -10.16 20.13
CA LYS A 242 9.34 -10.54 20.76
C LYS A 242 10.23 -11.27 19.74
N PRO A 243 11.56 -11.16 19.85
CA PRO A 243 12.48 -11.96 19.04
C PRO A 243 12.17 -13.46 19.11
N GLY A 244 12.15 -14.15 17.97
CA GLY A 244 11.90 -15.59 17.86
C GLY A 244 10.46 -16.05 18.19
N GLU A 245 9.52 -15.12 18.45
CA GLU A 245 8.15 -15.47 18.82
C GLU A 245 7.41 -16.16 17.68
N LEU A 246 7.56 -15.68 16.43
CA LEU A 246 6.94 -16.30 15.26
C LEU A 246 7.57 -17.66 14.93
N ALA A 247 8.89 -17.78 14.98
CA ALA A 247 9.57 -19.05 14.76
C ALA A 247 9.15 -20.11 15.77
N LYS A 248 8.90 -19.72 17.03
CA LYS A 248 8.37 -20.63 18.04
C LYS A 248 6.91 -21.01 17.74
N GLN A 249 6.09 -20.05 17.35
CA GLN A 249 4.67 -20.26 17.07
C GLN A 249 4.46 -21.18 15.86
N PHE A 250 5.25 -21.00 14.81
CA PHE A 250 5.19 -21.76 13.57
C PHE A 250 6.37 -22.75 13.43
N SER A 251 6.76 -23.37 14.54
CA SER A 251 7.92 -24.28 14.58
C SER A 251 7.79 -25.54 13.74
N SER A 252 6.57 -25.94 13.38
CA SER A 252 6.30 -27.04 12.44
C SER A 252 6.42 -26.66 10.97
N TYR A 253 6.67 -25.38 10.67
CA TYR A 253 6.79 -24.87 9.30
C TYR A 253 8.25 -24.91 8.83
N LYS A 254 8.47 -25.04 7.51
CA LYS A 254 9.75 -24.77 6.88
C LYS A 254 9.99 -23.27 6.88
N ILE A 255 10.77 -22.76 7.83
CA ILE A 255 11.11 -21.34 7.94
C ILE A 255 12.08 -20.99 6.80
N LEU A 256 11.72 -19.99 5.99
CA LEU A 256 12.56 -19.45 4.91
C LEU A 256 13.28 -18.16 5.36
N ILE A 257 12.60 -17.30 6.09
CA ILE A 257 13.14 -16.03 6.61
C ILE A 257 12.60 -15.83 8.03
N ASP A 258 13.48 -15.50 8.97
CA ASP A 258 13.14 -15.00 10.32
C ASP A 258 14.16 -13.95 10.73
N GLU A 259 13.87 -12.69 10.38
CA GLU A 259 14.81 -11.60 10.52
C GLU A 259 14.19 -10.37 11.17
N ALA A 260 15.00 -9.63 11.91
CA ALA A 260 14.70 -8.28 12.33
C ALA A 260 15.23 -7.28 11.29
N ARG A 261 14.37 -6.38 10.84
CA ARG A 261 14.69 -5.31 9.89
C ARG A 261 14.47 -3.95 10.56
N SER A 262 15.14 -2.92 10.09
CA SER A 262 14.92 -1.56 10.58
C SER A 262 14.19 -0.73 9.52
N LEU A 263 13.13 -0.05 9.94
CA LEU A 263 12.47 0.96 9.09
C LEU A 263 13.39 2.21 8.98
N PRO A 264 13.14 3.09 7.98
CA PRO A 264 13.92 4.33 7.84
C PRO A 264 13.91 5.25 9.07
N ASP A 265 12.89 5.14 9.93
CA ASP A 265 12.78 5.88 11.18
C ASP A 265 13.42 5.17 12.38
N GLY A 266 14.10 4.04 12.16
CA GLY A 266 14.83 3.27 13.16
C GLY A 266 13.98 2.23 13.89
N ARG A 267 12.66 2.16 13.69
CA ARG A 267 11.81 1.16 14.34
C ARG A 267 12.13 -0.25 13.84
N PRO A 268 12.44 -1.21 14.75
CA PRO A 268 12.60 -2.60 14.38
C PRO A 268 11.26 -3.24 14.00
N VAL A 269 11.29 -4.02 12.92
CA VAL A 269 10.16 -4.84 12.43
C VAL A 269 10.66 -6.27 12.18
N ALA A 270 9.79 -7.25 12.40
CA ALA A 270 10.04 -8.62 11.98
C ALA A 270 9.74 -8.78 10.50
N LEU A 271 10.52 -9.60 9.81
CA LEU A 271 10.16 -10.22 8.54
C LEU A 271 10.22 -11.73 8.76
N PHE A 272 9.07 -12.37 8.73
CA PHE A 272 8.95 -13.81 8.88
C PHE A 272 8.25 -14.40 7.65
N VAL A 273 8.88 -15.40 7.04
CA VAL A 273 8.34 -16.15 5.90
C VAL A 273 8.53 -17.63 6.15
N ALA A 274 7.46 -18.39 6.09
CA ALA A 274 7.51 -19.83 6.28
C ALA A 274 6.46 -20.57 5.45
N ILE A 275 6.75 -21.84 5.13
CA ILE A 275 5.87 -22.74 4.37
C ILE A 275 5.32 -23.80 5.33
N LYS A 276 4.01 -24.04 5.29
CA LYS A 276 3.34 -25.10 6.04
C LYS A 276 3.68 -26.45 5.40
N VAL A 277 4.32 -27.35 6.14
CA VAL A 277 4.75 -28.67 5.70
C VAL A 277 3.90 -29.79 6.28
#